data_c953a7f19684580474d3ddf8fb6fd157
#
_entry.id   c953a7f19684580474d3ddf8fb6fd157
#
_cell.length_a   1.000
_cell.length_b   1.000
_cell.length_c   1.000
_cell.angle_alpha   90.00
_cell.angle_beta   90.00
_cell.angle_gamma   90.00
#
_symmetry.space_group_name_H-M   'P 1'
#
loop_
_entity.id
_entity.type
_entity.pdbx_description
1 polymer ?
#
loop_
_entity_poly.entity_id
_entity_poly.type
_entity_poly.pdbx_seq_one_letter_code
_entity_poly.pdbx_strand_id
1 'polypeptide(L)'
;MRVRIPAAQRVHALVMATRHQAQPEDADAQLLVDIDLSILGAPAPRFAEYEQQIRFEYAHVPPEVFEPRRRQILGSFLARDPLYLTPSIRARLEAQARVNLQRAIG
;
A
#
# COMPACT_ATOMS: atom_id res chain seq x y z
N MET A 1 7.72 7.14 25.88
CA MET A 1 7.53 6.12 25.05
C MET A 1 7.61 6.53 23.68
N ARG A 2 8.26 5.82 23.00
CA ARG A 2 8.36 6.16 21.73
C ARG A 2 7.18 5.82 21.06
N VAL A 3 6.80 6.59 20.30
CA VAL A 3 5.71 6.32 19.48
C VAL A 3 6.21 5.75 18.20
N ARG A 4 5.72 4.57 17.89
CA ARG A 4 6.02 4.06 16.64
C ARG A 4 4.82 4.22 15.79
N ILE A 5 5.00 4.80 14.64
CA ILE A 5 3.92 4.90 13.68
C ILE A 5 3.68 3.52 13.10
N PRO A 6 2.47 2.98 13.23
CA PRO A 6 2.18 1.67 12.66
C PRO A 6 2.34 1.68 11.16
N ALA A 7 2.69 0.53 10.60
CA ALA A 7 2.82 0.40 9.17
C ALA A 7 1.56 0.82 8.44
N ALA A 8 0.40 0.50 9.01
CA ALA A 8 -0.88 0.87 8.40
C ALA A 8 -1.03 2.38 8.29
N GLN A 9 -0.62 3.10 9.33
CA GLN A 9 -0.71 4.56 9.29
C GLN A 9 0.26 5.16 8.30
N ARG A 10 1.45 4.58 8.18
CA ARG A 10 2.40 5.07 7.20
C ARG A 10 1.88 4.92 5.79
N VAL A 11 1.32 3.75 5.48
CA VAL A 11 0.76 3.51 4.16
C VAL A 11 -0.41 4.45 3.90
N HIS A 12 -1.26 4.64 4.91
CA HIS A 12 -2.38 5.55 4.78
C HIS A 12 -1.92 6.98 4.52
N ALA A 13 -0.90 7.42 5.25
CA ALA A 13 -0.37 8.77 5.06
C ALA A 13 0.17 8.96 3.65
N LEU A 14 0.86 7.94 3.12
CA LEU A 14 1.37 8.01 1.77
C LEU A 14 0.25 8.09 0.75
N VAL A 15 -0.82 7.35 0.95
CA VAL A 15 -1.98 7.41 0.07
C VAL A 15 -2.56 8.83 0.07
N MET A 16 -2.71 9.41 1.25
CA MET A 16 -3.25 10.76 1.35
C MET A 16 -2.35 11.76 0.64
N ALA A 17 -1.05 11.65 0.85
CA ALA A 17 -0.10 12.56 0.21
C ALA A 17 -0.17 12.45 -1.31
N THR A 18 -0.23 11.24 -1.82
CA THR A 18 -0.23 11.04 -3.26
C THR A 18 -1.57 11.37 -3.89
N ARG A 19 -2.64 11.37 -3.11
CA ARG A 19 -3.96 11.74 -3.64
C ARG A 19 -4.09 13.24 -3.85
N HIS A 20 -3.38 14.03 -3.05
CA HIS A 20 -3.51 15.48 -3.10
C HIS A 20 -2.43 16.15 -3.90
N GLN A 21 -1.47 15.39 -4.38
CA GLN A 21 -0.33 15.94 -5.08
C GLN A 21 -0.07 15.14 -6.33
N ALA A 22 0.58 15.80 -7.29
CA ALA A 22 1.09 15.10 -8.44
C ALA A 22 2.12 14.07 -7.99
N GLN A 23 2.41 13.14 -8.87
CA GLN A 23 3.46 12.17 -8.59
C GLN A 23 4.77 12.89 -8.36
N PRO A 24 5.63 12.37 -7.45
CA PRO A 24 6.90 13.00 -7.20
C PRO A 24 7.74 13.04 -8.47
N GLU A 25 8.37 14.18 -8.72
CA GLU A 25 9.24 14.32 -9.87
C GLU A 25 10.68 13.98 -9.53
N ASP A 26 11.03 14.14 -8.26
CA ASP A 26 12.37 13.88 -7.80
C ASP A 26 12.58 12.38 -7.67
N ALA A 27 13.70 11.88 -8.24
CA ALA A 27 13.98 10.45 -8.23
C ALA A 27 14.13 9.90 -6.81
N ASP A 28 14.68 10.70 -5.90
CA ASP A 28 14.82 10.25 -4.52
C ASP A 28 13.46 10.12 -3.84
N ALA A 29 12.57 11.08 -4.09
CA ALA A 29 11.23 11.02 -3.54
C ALA A 29 10.46 9.84 -4.12
N GLN A 30 10.62 9.56 -5.41
CA GLN A 30 9.99 8.41 -6.03
C GLN A 30 10.47 7.11 -5.38
N LEU A 31 11.77 7.01 -5.14
CA LEU A 31 12.33 5.82 -4.53
C LEU A 31 11.79 5.60 -3.12
N LEU A 32 11.69 6.67 -2.33
CA LEU A 32 11.17 6.55 -0.97
C LEU A 32 9.71 6.08 -0.97
N VAL A 33 8.90 6.61 -1.85
CA VAL A 33 7.51 6.17 -1.95
C VAL A 33 7.45 4.71 -2.35
N ASP A 34 8.25 4.30 -3.34
CA ASP A 34 8.25 2.93 -3.80
C ASP A 34 8.70 1.97 -2.72
N ILE A 35 9.70 2.36 -1.93
CA ILE A 35 10.17 1.52 -0.82
C ILE A 35 9.04 1.31 0.18
N ASP A 36 8.33 2.38 0.53
CA ASP A 36 7.22 2.26 1.48
C ASP A 36 6.09 1.40 0.93
N LEU A 37 5.88 1.42 -0.37
CA LEU A 37 4.84 0.61 -1.00
C LEU A 37 5.31 -0.79 -1.39
N SER A 38 6.56 -1.13 -1.09
CA SER A 38 7.12 -2.42 -1.51
C SER A 38 6.39 -3.60 -0.91
N ILE A 39 5.78 -3.42 0.26
CA ILE A 39 5.01 -4.50 0.90
C ILE A 39 3.87 -4.99 0.02
N LEU A 40 3.34 -4.13 -0.84
CA LEU A 40 2.25 -4.52 -1.72
C LEU A 40 2.70 -5.56 -2.74
N GLY A 41 3.98 -5.56 -3.08
CA GLY A 41 4.55 -6.53 -4.02
C GLY A 41 5.30 -7.66 -3.34
N ALA A 42 5.11 -7.84 -2.04
CA ALA A 42 5.73 -8.95 -1.32
C ALA A 42 5.13 -10.28 -1.75
N PRO A 43 5.81 -11.40 -1.46
CA PRO A 43 5.21 -12.72 -1.72
C PRO A 43 3.84 -12.82 -1.06
N ALA A 44 2.95 -13.59 -1.67
CA ALA A 44 1.56 -13.63 -1.25
C ALA A 44 1.38 -13.91 0.26
N PRO A 45 2.13 -14.86 0.87
CA PRO A 45 1.94 -15.09 2.31
C PRO A 45 2.32 -13.89 3.15
N ARG A 46 3.36 -13.16 2.76
CA ARG A 46 3.80 -11.98 3.50
C ARG A 46 2.78 -10.85 3.35
N PHE A 47 2.24 -10.68 2.15
CA PHE A 47 1.21 -9.68 1.93
C PHE A 47 -0.05 -10.01 2.76
N ALA A 48 -0.43 -11.28 2.82
CA ALA A 48 -1.58 -11.69 3.62
C ALA A 48 -1.36 -11.39 5.10
N GLU A 49 -0.15 -11.65 5.58
CA GLU A 49 0.21 -11.33 6.96
C GLU A 49 0.09 -9.83 7.23
N TYR A 50 0.56 -9.03 6.29
CA TYR A 50 0.47 -7.59 6.40
C TYR A 50 -0.99 -7.13 6.49
N GLU A 51 -1.86 -7.70 5.67
CA GLU A 51 -3.29 -7.34 5.72
C GLU A 51 -3.91 -7.73 7.05
N GLN A 52 -3.51 -8.86 7.62
CA GLN A 52 -3.97 -9.26 8.94
C GLN A 52 -3.51 -8.30 10.02
N GLN A 53 -2.27 -7.83 9.91
CA GLN A 53 -1.74 -6.86 10.86
C GLN A 53 -2.51 -5.56 10.79
N ILE A 54 -2.84 -5.10 9.60
CA ILE A 54 -3.64 -3.90 9.44
C ILE A 54 -5.02 -4.10 10.04
N ARG A 55 -5.66 -5.23 9.76
CA ARG A 55 -6.96 -5.51 10.32
C ARG A 55 -6.92 -5.49 11.85
N PHE A 56 -5.87 -6.05 12.41
CA PHE A 56 -5.69 -6.08 13.86
C PHE A 56 -5.56 -4.67 14.44
N GLU A 57 -4.79 -3.82 13.78
CA GLU A 57 -4.60 -2.45 14.27
C GLU A 57 -5.89 -1.65 14.24
N TYR A 58 -6.81 -2.00 13.36
CA TYR A 58 -8.10 -1.33 13.27
C TYR A 58 -9.22 -2.21 13.76
N ALA A 59 -8.91 -3.09 14.74
CA ALA A 59 -9.89 -4.05 15.23
C ALA A 59 -11.13 -3.39 15.82
N HIS A 60 -11.00 -2.16 16.31
CA HIS A 60 -12.12 -1.43 16.87
C HIS A 60 -13.11 -0.94 15.81
N VAL A 61 -12.73 -0.98 14.55
CA VAL A 61 -13.59 -0.51 13.46
C VAL A 61 -14.46 -1.70 13.02
N PRO A 62 -15.79 -1.54 12.94
CA PRO A 62 -16.65 -2.63 12.51
C PRO A 62 -16.28 -3.11 11.11
N PRO A 63 -16.41 -4.41 10.84
CA PRO A 63 -16.06 -4.94 9.52
C PRO A 63 -16.82 -4.27 8.38
N GLU A 64 -18.08 -3.93 8.58
CA GLU A 64 -18.88 -3.31 7.53
C GLU A 64 -18.40 -1.90 7.17
N VAL A 65 -17.60 -1.30 8.06
CA VAL A 65 -16.96 -0.01 7.76
C VAL A 65 -15.55 -0.22 7.23
N PHE A 66 -14.81 -1.13 7.86
CA PHE A 66 -13.41 -1.35 7.53
C PHE A 66 -13.24 -1.92 6.12
N GLU A 67 -14.00 -2.95 5.79
CA GLU A 67 -13.75 -3.68 4.55
C GLU A 67 -13.98 -2.85 3.30
N PRO A 68 -15.06 -2.09 3.18
CA PRO A 68 -15.22 -1.25 1.99
C PRO A 68 -14.13 -0.18 1.87
N ARG A 69 -13.72 0.38 3.00
CA ARG A 69 -12.68 1.41 2.99
C ARG A 69 -11.35 0.81 2.60
N ARG A 70 -11.02 -0.37 3.14
CA ARG A 70 -9.76 -1.03 2.80
C ARG A 70 -9.74 -1.39 1.32
N ARG A 71 -10.83 -1.90 0.81
CA ARG A 71 -10.95 -2.24 -0.60
C ARG A 71 -10.76 -1.01 -1.47
N GLN A 72 -11.31 0.11 -1.05
CA GLN A 72 -11.17 1.36 -1.77
C GLN A 72 -9.71 1.82 -1.80
N ILE A 73 -9.01 1.72 -0.68
CA ILE A 73 -7.61 2.11 -0.60
C ILE A 73 -6.76 1.22 -1.51
N LEU A 74 -6.95 -0.09 -1.42
CA LEU A 74 -6.18 -1.01 -2.25
C LEU A 74 -6.49 -0.82 -3.72
N GLY A 75 -7.75 -0.54 -4.04
CA GLY A 75 -8.14 -0.26 -5.41
C GLY A 75 -7.49 1.00 -5.96
N SER A 76 -7.26 1.99 -5.12
CA SER A 76 -6.61 3.21 -5.56
C SER A 76 -5.16 2.97 -5.98
N PHE A 77 -4.48 2.03 -5.32
CA PHE A 77 -3.15 1.63 -5.76
C PHE A 77 -3.21 0.88 -7.07
N LEU A 78 -4.16 -0.03 -7.19
CA LEU A 78 -4.29 -0.83 -8.40
C LEU A 78 -4.62 0.02 -9.61
N ALA A 79 -5.29 1.16 -9.41
CA ALA A 79 -5.63 2.07 -10.50
C ALA A 79 -4.42 2.82 -11.05
N ARG A 80 -3.31 2.82 -10.34
CA ARG A 80 -2.11 3.47 -10.83
C ARG A 80 -1.39 2.57 -11.81
N ASP A 81 -0.90 3.16 -12.89
CA ASP A 81 -0.19 2.40 -13.91
C ASP A 81 0.96 3.24 -14.44
N PRO A 82 2.18 2.96 -14.00
CA PRO A 82 2.58 1.90 -13.08
C PRO A 82 2.37 2.27 -11.62
N LEU A 83 2.36 1.25 -10.77
CA LEU A 83 2.31 1.47 -9.33
C LEU A 83 3.65 1.98 -8.79
N TYR A 84 4.74 1.36 -9.25
CA TYR A 84 6.08 1.75 -8.82
C TYR A 84 6.73 2.61 -9.87
N LEU A 85 7.27 3.76 -9.45
CA LEU A 85 7.85 4.72 -10.37
C LEU A 85 9.32 4.45 -10.63
N THR A 86 10.02 3.83 -9.67
CA THR A 86 11.43 3.49 -9.82
C THR A 86 11.55 2.24 -10.71
N PRO A 87 12.25 2.32 -11.85
CA PRO A 87 12.27 1.21 -12.80
C PRO A 87 12.74 -0.11 -12.22
N SER A 88 13.76 -0.10 -11.35
CA SER A 88 14.28 -1.34 -10.78
C SER A 88 13.26 -1.98 -9.84
N ILE A 89 12.53 -1.17 -9.08
CA ILE A 89 11.52 -1.68 -8.17
C ILE A 89 10.31 -2.18 -8.96
N ARG A 90 9.93 -1.43 -9.98
CA ARG A 90 8.83 -1.84 -10.84
C ARG A 90 9.11 -3.21 -11.47
N ALA A 91 10.33 -3.41 -11.98
CA ALA A 91 10.68 -4.67 -12.61
C ALA A 91 10.56 -5.84 -11.65
N ARG A 92 10.81 -5.60 -10.36
CA ARG A 92 10.82 -6.67 -9.38
C ARG A 92 9.46 -6.91 -8.72
N LEU A 93 8.67 -5.87 -8.53
CA LEU A 93 7.51 -5.95 -7.67
C LEU A 93 6.17 -5.70 -8.34
N GLU A 94 6.15 -5.08 -9.50
CA GLU A 94 4.88 -4.63 -10.08
C GLU A 94 3.91 -5.77 -10.33
N ALA A 95 4.38 -6.85 -10.93
CA ALA A 95 3.49 -7.96 -11.27
C ALA A 95 2.89 -8.60 -10.03
N GLN A 96 3.73 -8.84 -9.02
CA GLN A 96 3.24 -9.47 -7.79
C GLN A 96 2.30 -8.54 -7.04
N ALA A 97 2.59 -7.24 -7.03
CA ALA A 97 1.73 -6.27 -6.37
C ALA A 97 0.34 -6.29 -6.99
N ARG A 98 0.26 -6.33 -8.31
CA ARG A 98 -1.04 -6.35 -8.97
C ARG A 98 -1.82 -7.61 -8.65
N VAL A 99 -1.15 -8.76 -8.58
CA VAL A 99 -1.80 -10.00 -8.19
C VAL A 99 -2.33 -9.89 -6.76
N ASN A 100 -1.48 -9.40 -5.84
CA ASN A 100 -1.88 -9.28 -4.45
C ASN A 100 -3.09 -8.35 -4.29
N LEU A 101 -3.04 -7.19 -4.96
CA LEU A 101 -4.11 -6.21 -4.85
C LEU A 101 -5.41 -6.73 -5.44
N GLN A 102 -5.34 -7.38 -6.59
CA GLN A 102 -6.53 -7.93 -7.21
C GLN A 102 -7.20 -8.99 -6.36
N ARG A 103 -6.40 -9.83 -5.72
CA ARG A 103 -6.94 -10.82 -4.82
C ARG A 103 -7.58 -10.21 -3.59
N ALA A 104 -6.96 -9.15 -3.07
CA ALA A 104 -7.44 -8.52 -1.85
C ALA A 104 -8.76 -7.80 -2.06
N ILE A 105 -8.97 -7.23 -3.23
CA ILE A 105 -10.22 -6.50 -3.48
C ILE A 105 -11.30 -7.39 -4.05
N GLY A 106 -10.96 -8.57 -4.39
CA GLY A 106 -11.94 -9.54 -4.74
C GLY A 106 -12.23 -9.83 -6.06
#